data_d180f147654c2c0ff81509e00932a9b8
#
_entry.id   d180f147654c2c0ff81509e00932a9b8
#
_cell.length_a   1.000
_cell.length_b   1.000
_cell.length_c   1.000
_cell.angle_alpha   90.00
_cell.angle_beta   90.00
_cell.angle_gamma   90.00
#
_symmetry.space_group_name_H-M   'P 1'
#
loop_
_entity.id
_entity.type
_entity.pdbx_description
1 polymer ?
#
loop_
_entity_poly.entity_id
_entity_poly.type
_entity_poly.pdbx_seq_one_letter_code
_entity_poly.pdbx_strand_id
1 'polypeptide(L)'
;MVDVLNLVTTKLGNKVYLLGNKNHDNILIIGVVHGDEPQGEYLIAKYLKENPNSPHLFIPCLNPDGKQLGTRTNASRVDLNRNFPTKNWGENRGENATCDDENSNYYGGKTPASEIETQFLIDTIEKYNPNLVITLHTPYKVVNYDGPAKEIAQKISDIIKYPVEESIGYPTPGSFGTYCGVERNIPTITLEMDETCPVEDLLAPIFEIFDTIA
;
A
#
# COMPACT_ATOMS: atom_id res chain seq x y z
N MET A 1 15.37 17.16 -5.31
CA MET A 1 14.08 17.38 -4.60
C MET A 1 13.05 16.50 -5.25
N VAL A 2 12.19 15.86 -4.48
CA VAL A 2 11.08 15.09 -5.08
C VAL A 2 10.09 16.04 -5.74
N ASP A 3 9.60 15.64 -6.91
CA ASP A 3 8.63 16.36 -7.73
C ASP A 3 7.33 15.56 -7.84
N VAL A 4 6.24 16.18 -8.27
CA VAL A 4 5.02 15.46 -8.66
C VAL A 4 5.25 14.88 -10.06
N LEU A 5 5.34 13.55 -10.14
CA LEU A 5 5.58 12.83 -11.40
C LEU A 5 4.27 12.47 -12.11
N ASN A 6 3.20 12.25 -11.35
CA ASN A 6 1.86 11.96 -11.84
C ASN A 6 0.82 12.28 -10.76
N LEU A 7 -0.42 12.50 -11.16
CA LEU A 7 -1.56 12.68 -10.25
C LEU A 7 -2.87 12.28 -10.91
N VAL A 8 -3.83 11.89 -10.07
CA VAL A 8 -5.22 11.64 -10.47
C VAL A 8 -6.18 12.31 -9.50
N THR A 9 -7.40 12.57 -9.96
CA THR A 9 -8.47 13.13 -9.13
C THR A 9 -9.49 12.05 -8.81
N THR A 10 -9.78 11.87 -7.52
CA THR A 10 -10.72 10.88 -7.01
C THR A 10 -12.17 11.35 -7.12
N LYS A 11 -13.11 10.51 -6.75
CA LYS A 11 -14.55 10.76 -6.83
C LYS A 11 -15.01 11.98 -6.03
N LEU A 12 -14.42 12.25 -4.86
CA LEU A 12 -14.73 13.44 -4.04
C LEU A 12 -13.89 14.66 -4.42
N GLY A 13 -13.04 14.56 -5.45
CA GLY A 13 -12.22 15.68 -5.93
C GLY A 13 -10.85 15.77 -5.25
N ASN A 14 -10.52 14.85 -4.36
CA ASN A 14 -9.18 14.76 -3.78
C ASN A 14 -8.13 14.32 -4.82
N LYS A 15 -6.86 14.45 -4.47
CA LYS A 15 -5.75 14.10 -5.37
C LYS A 15 -4.94 12.94 -4.81
N VAL A 16 -4.65 11.98 -5.67
CA VAL A 16 -3.61 10.99 -5.43
C VAL A 16 -2.37 11.44 -6.19
N TYR A 17 -1.23 11.49 -5.53
CA TYR A 17 0.04 11.95 -6.11
C TYR A 17 1.05 10.81 -6.16
N LEU A 18 1.76 10.69 -7.27
CA LEU A 18 3.03 10.00 -7.35
C LEU A 18 4.14 11.05 -7.23
N LEU A 19 4.97 10.91 -6.20
CA LEU A 19 6.11 11.77 -5.92
C LEU A 19 7.41 11.01 -6.18
N GLY A 20 8.46 11.70 -6.62
CA GLY A 20 9.78 11.09 -6.82
C GLY A 20 10.76 11.99 -7.53
N ASN A 21 11.96 11.49 -7.75
CA ASN A 21 13.00 12.11 -8.55
C ASN A 21 13.03 11.53 -9.95
N LYS A 22 13.57 12.26 -10.93
CA LYS A 22 13.81 11.74 -12.28
C LYS A 22 14.78 10.56 -12.31
N ASN A 23 15.70 10.51 -11.33
CA ASN A 23 16.71 9.46 -11.17
C ASN A 23 16.34 8.61 -9.94
N HIS A 24 15.11 8.05 -9.92
CA HIS A 24 14.65 7.17 -8.86
C HIS A 24 15.29 5.77 -8.95
N ASP A 25 15.29 5.05 -7.83
CA ASP A 25 15.85 3.70 -7.70
C ASP A 25 14.83 2.58 -7.97
N ASN A 26 13.65 2.93 -8.43
CA ASN A 26 12.53 2.01 -8.69
C ASN A 26 11.99 1.29 -7.45
N ILE A 27 12.14 1.87 -6.26
CA ILE A 27 11.44 1.42 -5.05
C ILE A 27 10.19 2.28 -4.88
N LEU A 28 9.03 1.67 -4.68
CA LEU A 28 7.75 2.36 -4.51
C LEU A 28 7.22 2.15 -3.09
N ILE A 29 6.95 3.25 -2.39
CA ILE A 29 6.40 3.27 -1.03
C ILE A 29 5.01 3.90 -1.06
N ILE A 30 4.02 3.19 -0.50
CA ILE A 30 2.61 3.55 -0.59
C ILE A 30 2.02 3.64 0.82
N GLY A 31 1.39 4.76 1.14
CA GLY A 31 0.59 4.94 2.35
C GLY A 31 -0.91 4.97 2.06
N VAL A 32 -1.70 4.72 3.08
CA VAL A 32 -3.16 4.90 3.11
C VAL A 32 -3.86 4.19 1.95
N VAL A 33 -3.68 2.87 1.85
CA VAL A 33 -4.51 2.02 0.95
C VAL A 33 -5.92 1.95 1.52
N HIS A 34 -6.04 1.81 2.84
CA HIS A 34 -7.28 1.93 3.59
C HIS A 34 -7.37 3.31 4.24
N GLY A 35 -8.51 3.97 4.12
CA GLY A 35 -8.64 5.35 4.56
C GLY A 35 -8.64 5.52 6.09
N ASP A 36 -9.00 4.50 6.84
CA ASP A 36 -8.95 4.44 8.31
C ASP A 36 -7.54 4.13 8.88
N GLU A 37 -6.53 3.96 8.01
CA GLU A 37 -5.13 3.69 8.35
C GLU A 37 -4.21 4.88 7.93
N PRO A 38 -4.38 6.10 8.50
CA PRO A 38 -3.74 7.32 7.97
C PRO A 38 -2.25 7.47 8.31
N GLN A 39 -1.67 6.60 9.14
CA GLN A 39 -0.30 6.71 9.67
C GLN A 39 0.74 6.76 8.54
N GLY A 40 0.52 5.98 7.46
CA GLY A 40 1.45 5.89 6.33
C GLY A 40 1.71 7.24 5.65
N GLU A 41 0.68 8.07 5.47
CA GLU A 41 0.84 9.42 4.90
C GLU A 41 1.68 10.33 5.78
N TYR A 42 1.42 10.31 7.08
CA TYR A 42 2.18 11.10 8.05
C TYR A 42 3.67 10.73 8.03
N LEU A 43 3.98 9.44 8.08
CA LEU A 43 5.35 8.93 8.09
C LEU A 43 6.09 9.29 6.80
N ILE A 44 5.47 9.09 5.64
CA ILE A 44 6.04 9.47 4.34
C ILE A 44 6.27 10.98 4.26
N ALA A 45 5.30 11.79 4.68
CA ALA A 45 5.43 13.24 4.65
C ALA A 45 6.57 13.75 5.55
N LYS A 46 6.76 13.14 6.74
CA LYS A 46 7.88 13.46 7.63
C LYS A 46 9.22 13.03 7.02
N TYR A 47 9.30 11.82 6.47
CA TYR A 47 10.50 11.35 5.80
C TYR A 47 10.92 12.28 4.65
N LEU A 48 10.00 12.63 3.75
CA LEU A 48 10.28 13.51 2.61
C LEU A 48 10.68 14.94 3.03
N LYS A 49 10.18 15.42 4.16
CA LYS A 49 10.60 16.72 4.70
C LYS A 49 12.06 16.72 5.12
N GLU A 50 12.55 15.63 5.71
CA GLU A 50 13.94 15.46 6.16
C GLU A 50 14.85 14.98 5.01
N ASN A 51 14.30 14.20 4.07
CA ASN A 51 15.01 13.60 2.94
C ASN A 51 14.44 14.09 1.58
N PRO A 52 14.52 15.39 1.25
CA PRO A 52 13.90 15.96 0.04
C PRO A 52 14.52 15.45 -1.27
N ASN A 53 15.63 14.75 -1.21
CA ASN A 53 16.32 14.14 -2.36
C ASN A 53 16.24 12.60 -2.36
N SER A 54 15.34 12.01 -1.57
CA SER A 54 15.16 10.56 -1.54
C SER A 54 15.08 9.98 -2.97
N PRO A 55 15.75 8.86 -3.25
CA PRO A 55 15.71 8.22 -4.56
C PRO A 55 14.42 7.44 -4.83
N HIS A 56 13.57 7.23 -3.82
CA HIS A 56 12.38 6.40 -3.94
C HIS A 56 11.21 7.11 -4.61
N LEU A 57 10.25 6.32 -5.08
CA LEU A 57 8.93 6.75 -5.51
C LEU A 57 7.94 6.64 -4.33
N PHE A 58 7.04 7.60 -4.21
CA PHE A 58 6.08 7.64 -3.11
C PHE A 58 4.66 7.92 -3.60
N ILE A 59 3.69 7.19 -3.06
CA ILE A 59 2.27 7.55 -3.06
C ILE A 59 1.87 7.74 -1.59
N PRO A 60 1.94 8.97 -1.05
CA PRO A 60 1.69 9.18 0.38
C PRO A 60 0.30 8.77 0.85
N CYS A 61 -0.71 8.97 -0.01
CA CYS A 61 -2.09 8.61 0.27
C CYS A 61 -2.76 8.11 -1.00
N LEU A 62 -3.01 6.79 -1.09
CA LEU A 62 -3.69 6.17 -2.22
C LEU A 62 -5.21 6.38 -2.13
N ASN A 63 -5.78 6.38 -0.92
CA ASN A 63 -7.22 6.50 -0.67
C ASN A 63 -7.57 7.77 0.12
N PRO A 64 -7.40 8.96 -0.48
CA PRO A 64 -7.69 10.21 0.21
C PRO A 64 -9.20 10.41 0.49
N ASP A 65 -10.08 9.81 -0.33
CA ASP A 65 -11.52 9.87 -0.11
C ASP A 65 -11.93 9.03 1.12
N GLY A 66 -11.43 7.80 1.23
CA GLY A 66 -11.66 6.96 2.41
C GLY A 66 -11.10 7.61 3.68
N LYS A 67 -9.91 8.22 3.60
CA LYS A 67 -9.33 8.97 4.70
C LYS A 67 -10.22 10.13 5.13
N GLN A 68 -10.76 10.91 4.20
CA GLN A 68 -11.69 12.01 4.49
C GLN A 68 -12.98 11.51 5.17
N LEU A 69 -13.45 10.32 4.77
CA LEU A 69 -14.67 9.70 5.31
C LEU A 69 -14.41 8.92 6.61
N GLY A 70 -13.15 8.63 6.97
CA GLY A 70 -12.79 7.77 8.09
C GLY A 70 -13.21 6.31 7.88
N THR A 71 -13.13 5.82 6.64
CA THR A 71 -13.56 4.47 6.26
C THR A 71 -12.42 3.69 5.63
N ARG A 72 -12.41 2.36 5.81
CA ARG A 72 -11.50 1.46 5.11
C ARG A 72 -11.59 1.63 3.59
N THR A 73 -12.80 1.63 3.07
CA THR A 73 -13.12 1.71 1.64
C THR A 73 -12.96 3.12 1.09
N ASN A 74 -12.91 3.25 -0.24
CA ASN A 74 -12.97 4.55 -0.91
C ASN A 74 -14.42 5.13 -0.95
N ALA A 75 -14.62 6.26 -1.61
CA ALA A 75 -15.93 6.91 -1.75
C ALA A 75 -16.97 6.10 -2.56
N SER A 76 -16.55 5.07 -3.26
CA SER A 76 -17.43 4.11 -3.94
C SER A 76 -17.75 2.89 -3.06
N ARG A 77 -17.29 2.88 -1.79
CA ARG A 77 -17.41 1.78 -0.85
C ARG A 77 -16.64 0.54 -1.27
N VAL A 78 -15.60 0.71 -2.10
CA VAL A 78 -14.73 -0.36 -2.57
C VAL A 78 -13.48 -0.44 -1.70
N ASP A 79 -13.13 -1.64 -1.21
CA ASP A 79 -11.83 -1.94 -0.64
C ASP A 79 -10.81 -1.99 -1.78
N LEU A 80 -9.93 -1.00 -1.85
CA LEU A 80 -8.92 -0.92 -2.91
C LEU A 80 -8.01 -2.16 -2.91
N ASN A 81 -7.75 -2.75 -1.72
CA ASN A 81 -6.96 -3.98 -1.58
C ASN A 81 -7.77 -5.26 -1.87
N ARG A 82 -8.89 -5.13 -2.56
CA ARG A 82 -9.73 -6.21 -3.15
C ARG A 82 -10.10 -5.91 -4.60
N ASN A 83 -9.64 -4.78 -5.16
CA ASN A 83 -10.07 -4.30 -6.48
C ASN A 83 -9.05 -4.57 -7.60
N PHE A 84 -7.89 -5.21 -7.31
CA PHE A 84 -6.89 -5.50 -8.32
C PHE A 84 -7.30 -6.67 -9.25
N PRO A 85 -6.93 -6.62 -10.56
CA PRO A 85 -7.30 -7.62 -11.55
C PRO A 85 -6.42 -8.87 -11.42
N THR A 86 -6.60 -9.60 -10.33
CA THR A 86 -5.94 -10.88 -10.05
C THR A 86 -6.77 -12.05 -10.55
N LYS A 87 -6.15 -13.20 -10.77
CA LYS A 87 -6.86 -14.43 -11.18
C LYS A 87 -7.91 -14.90 -10.18
N ASN A 88 -7.68 -14.59 -8.89
CA ASN A 88 -8.60 -14.92 -7.81
C ASN A 88 -9.57 -13.78 -7.45
N TRP A 89 -9.62 -12.69 -8.22
CA TRP A 89 -10.59 -11.63 -7.99
C TRP A 89 -12.03 -12.17 -8.04
N GLY A 90 -12.89 -11.74 -7.12
CA GLY A 90 -14.28 -12.21 -7.02
C GLY A 90 -14.43 -13.62 -6.42
N GLU A 91 -13.35 -14.30 -6.05
CA GLU A 91 -13.46 -15.56 -5.32
C GLU A 91 -13.93 -15.29 -3.88
N ASN A 92 -15.14 -15.76 -3.56
CA ASN A 92 -15.68 -15.70 -2.21
C ASN A 92 -15.11 -16.86 -1.39
N ARG A 93 -14.10 -16.61 -0.56
CA ARG A 93 -13.42 -17.62 0.26
C ARG A 93 -13.40 -17.22 1.73
N GLY A 94 -14.37 -17.72 2.48
CA GLY A 94 -14.43 -17.60 3.94
C GLY A 94 -15.38 -16.53 4.46
N GLU A 95 -15.64 -16.56 5.76
CA GLU A 95 -16.68 -15.77 6.43
C GLU A 95 -16.45 -14.23 6.38
N ASN A 96 -15.23 -13.79 6.07
CA ASN A 96 -14.85 -12.37 6.01
C ASN A 96 -14.44 -11.89 4.60
N ALA A 97 -14.59 -12.72 3.57
CA ALA A 97 -14.15 -12.41 2.21
C ALA A 97 -15.34 -12.30 1.23
N THR A 98 -16.34 -11.48 1.57
CA THR A 98 -17.46 -11.19 0.68
C THR A 98 -17.07 -10.07 -0.28
N CYS A 99 -16.20 -10.37 -1.23
CA CYS A 99 -15.76 -9.40 -2.24
C CYS A 99 -16.88 -8.93 -3.18
N ASP A 100 -18.00 -9.60 -3.20
CA ASP A 100 -19.20 -9.33 -4.01
C ASP A 100 -20.34 -8.61 -3.24
N ASP A 101 -20.29 -8.52 -1.91
CA ASP A 101 -21.25 -7.76 -1.11
C ASP A 101 -20.84 -6.28 -1.02
N GLU A 102 -21.57 -5.40 -1.70
CA GLU A 102 -21.35 -3.95 -1.67
C GLU A 102 -21.58 -3.28 -0.29
N ASN A 103 -22.10 -4.03 0.70
CA ASN A 103 -22.22 -3.60 2.09
C ASN A 103 -21.03 -4.06 2.95
N SER A 104 -20.19 -4.94 2.43
CA SER A 104 -18.99 -5.42 3.10
C SER A 104 -17.87 -4.37 3.08
N ASN A 105 -17.10 -4.30 4.16
CA ASN A 105 -15.84 -3.55 4.19
C ASN A 105 -14.76 -4.16 3.27
N TYR A 106 -15.00 -5.36 2.72
CA TYR A 106 -14.12 -6.08 1.79
C TYR A 106 -14.68 -6.14 0.37
N TYR A 107 -15.64 -5.27 0.04
CA TYR A 107 -16.21 -5.23 -1.31
C TYR A 107 -15.17 -4.86 -2.35
N GLY A 108 -14.95 -5.75 -3.32
CA GLY A 108 -13.92 -5.62 -4.37
C GLY A 108 -14.32 -4.78 -5.58
N GLY A 109 -15.51 -4.17 -5.57
CA GLY A 109 -16.06 -3.43 -6.71
C GLY A 109 -16.89 -4.29 -7.66
N LYS A 110 -17.54 -3.66 -8.64
CA LYS A 110 -18.37 -4.37 -9.65
C LYS A 110 -17.53 -5.13 -10.68
N THR A 111 -16.34 -4.65 -10.93
CA THR A 111 -15.34 -5.27 -11.81
C THR A 111 -13.95 -5.04 -11.22
N PRO A 112 -12.96 -5.88 -11.55
CA PRO A 112 -11.59 -5.60 -11.17
C PRO A 112 -11.13 -4.27 -11.77
N ALA A 113 -10.31 -3.54 -11.05
CA ALA A 113 -9.79 -2.22 -11.44
C ALA A 113 -10.89 -1.20 -11.79
N SER A 114 -12.06 -1.27 -11.11
CA SER A 114 -13.13 -0.29 -11.31
C SER A 114 -12.79 1.09 -10.78
N GLU A 115 -11.93 1.18 -9.77
CA GLU A 115 -11.62 2.40 -9.05
C GLU A 115 -10.43 3.15 -9.68
N ILE A 116 -10.53 4.47 -9.74
CA ILE A 116 -9.48 5.31 -10.33
C ILE A 116 -8.16 5.23 -9.55
N GLU A 117 -8.24 5.05 -8.24
CA GLU A 117 -7.09 4.86 -7.36
C GLU A 117 -6.35 3.55 -7.69
N THR A 118 -7.10 2.47 -7.92
CA THR A 118 -6.55 1.18 -8.35
C THR A 118 -5.90 1.29 -9.73
N GLN A 119 -6.58 1.92 -10.70
CA GLN A 119 -6.05 2.16 -12.04
C GLN A 119 -4.76 2.99 -11.99
N PHE A 120 -4.73 4.04 -11.17
CA PHE A 120 -3.54 4.88 -10.99
C PHE A 120 -2.34 4.08 -10.47
N LEU A 121 -2.57 3.16 -9.53
CA LEU A 121 -1.49 2.31 -9.02
C LEU A 121 -1.04 1.27 -10.04
N ILE A 122 -1.97 0.66 -10.80
CA ILE A 122 -1.66 -0.24 -11.92
C ILE A 122 -0.77 0.48 -12.95
N ASP A 123 -1.19 1.65 -13.43
CA ASP A 123 -0.43 2.45 -14.40
C ASP A 123 0.97 2.83 -13.85
N THR A 124 1.05 3.08 -12.55
CA THR A 124 2.34 3.36 -11.87
C THR A 124 3.25 2.14 -11.90
N ILE A 125 2.74 0.95 -11.54
CA ILE A 125 3.51 -0.31 -11.59
C ILE A 125 3.97 -0.61 -13.02
N GLU A 126 3.09 -0.49 -14.00
CA GLU A 126 3.40 -0.78 -15.40
C GLU A 126 4.44 0.19 -15.98
N LYS A 127 4.33 1.48 -15.65
CA LYS A 127 5.22 2.51 -16.18
C LYS A 127 6.61 2.49 -15.55
N TYR A 128 6.68 2.31 -14.23
CA TYR A 128 7.93 2.46 -13.49
C TYR A 128 8.62 1.13 -13.17
N ASN A 129 7.91 0.00 -13.29
CA ASN A 129 8.41 -1.36 -13.07
C ASN A 129 9.27 -1.45 -11.80
N PRO A 130 8.70 -1.20 -10.60
CA PRO A 130 9.47 -1.12 -9.38
C PRO A 130 10.16 -2.46 -9.04
N ASN A 131 11.36 -2.36 -8.45
CA ASN A 131 12.13 -3.51 -7.98
C ASN A 131 11.64 -4.02 -6.61
N LEU A 132 10.95 -3.15 -5.88
CA LEU A 132 10.37 -3.41 -4.57
C LEU A 132 9.18 -2.49 -4.37
N VAL A 133 8.11 -3.00 -3.79
CA VAL A 133 6.99 -2.19 -3.32
C VAL A 133 6.76 -2.43 -1.84
N ILE A 134 6.54 -1.34 -1.09
CA ILE A 134 6.15 -1.38 0.32
C ILE A 134 4.84 -0.64 0.49
N THR A 135 3.83 -1.32 1.04
CA THR A 135 2.58 -0.70 1.48
C THR A 135 2.55 -0.60 3.00
N LEU A 136 2.17 0.58 3.50
CA LEU A 136 2.06 0.86 4.93
C LEU A 136 0.62 0.70 5.38
N HIS A 137 0.39 -0.24 6.28
CA HIS A 137 -0.91 -0.61 6.84
C HIS A 137 -0.88 -0.62 8.38
N THR A 138 -2.00 -0.86 9.00
CA THR A 138 -2.21 -1.18 10.41
C THR A 138 -3.31 -2.26 10.53
N PRO A 139 -3.51 -3.03 11.63
CA PRO A 139 -2.88 -2.86 12.96
C PRO A 139 -1.96 -4.02 13.39
N TYR A 140 -1.69 -5.03 12.57
CA TYR A 140 -1.28 -6.39 13.00
C TYR A 140 0.13 -6.54 13.55
N LYS A 141 1.00 -5.54 13.43
CA LYS A 141 2.42 -5.61 13.85
C LYS A 141 3.16 -6.78 13.21
N VAL A 142 3.09 -6.86 11.90
CA VAL A 142 3.70 -7.93 11.10
C VAL A 142 4.35 -7.36 9.84
N VAL A 143 5.42 -8.00 9.40
CA VAL A 143 6.01 -7.80 8.08
C VAL A 143 5.51 -8.92 7.18
N ASN A 144 4.41 -8.67 6.48
CA ASN A 144 3.87 -9.62 5.51
C ASN A 144 4.56 -9.42 4.16
N TYR A 145 4.83 -10.51 3.44
CA TYR A 145 5.45 -10.44 2.13
C TYR A 145 4.74 -11.30 1.09
N ASP A 146 4.79 -10.82 -0.17
CA ASP A 146 4.33 -11.53 -1.34
C ASP A 146 5.45 -11.57 -2.39
N GLY A 147 5.50 -12.66 -3.17
CA GLY A 147 6.54 -12.87 -4.18
C GLY A 147 7.93 -13.06 -3.58
N PRO A 148 9.01 -12.66 -4.29
CA PRO A 148 10.39 -12.93 -3.86
C PRO A 148 10.91 -11.90 -2.83
N ALA A 149 10.13 -11.61 -1.78
CA ALA A 149 10.44 -10.54 -0.81
C ALA A 149 10.87 -11.02 0.58
N LYS A 150 11.04 -12.33 0.79
CA LYS A 150 11.33 -12.90 2.11
C LYS A 150 12.60 -12.34 2.77
N GLU A 151 13.67 -12.17 2.02
CA GLU A 151 14.94 -11.64 2.56
C GLU A 151 14.82 -10.17 2.96
N ILE A 152 14.06 -9.40 2.18
CA ILE A 152 13.76 -7.98 2.47
C ILE A 152 12.84 -7.89 3.69
N ALA A 153 11.83 -8.75 3.77
CA ALA A 153 10.94 -8.82 4.94
C ALA A 153 11.73 -9.10 6.23
N GLN A 154 12.75 -9.98 6.17
CA GLN A 154 13.59 -10.24 7.34
C GLN A 154 14.43 -9.02 7.74
N LYS A 155 15.01 -8.29 6.77
CA LYS A 155 15.74 -7.04 7.07
C LYS A 155 14.84 -6.00 7.74
N ILE A 156 13.62 -5.82 7.22
CA ILE A 156 12.63 -4.92 7.81
C ILE A 156 12.25 -5.38 9.23
N SER A 157 12.00 -6.67 9.41
CA SER A 157 11.71 -7.27 10.73
C SER A 157 12.84 -7.02 11.74
N ASP A 158 14.09 -7.12 11.30
CA ASP A 158 15.26 -6.87 12.15
C ASP A 158 15.34 -5.41 12.65
N ILE A 159 14.74 -4.47 11.91
CA ILE A 159 14.64 -3.04 12.28
C ILE A 159 13.44 -2.82 13.21
N ILE A 160 12.23 -3.12 12.72
CA ILE A 160 10.98 -2.76 13.43
C ILE A 160 10.58 -3.76 14.52
N LYS A 161 11.22 -4.94 14.58
CA LYS A 161 10.98 -6.03 15.56
C LYS A 161 9.60 -6.68 15.47
N TYR A 162 9.00 -6.67 14.28
CA TYR A 162 7.76 -7.40 14.02
C TYR A 162 8.05 -8.75 13.38
N PRO A 163 7.23 -9.80 13.61
CA PRO A 163 7.40 -11.10 12.96
C PRO A 163 7.24 -10.99 11.44
N VAL A 164 7.90 -11.90 10.71
CA VAL A 164 7.75 -12.07 9.26
C VAL A 164 6.70 -13.13 8.99
N GLU A 165 5.72 -12.81 8.16
CA GLU A 165 4.64 -13.73 7.78
C GLU A 165 4.45 -13.75 6.25
N GLU A 166 4.31 -14.94 5.68
CA GLU A 166 3.96 -15.11 4.26
C GLU A 166 2.46 -15.00 4.01
N SER A 167 1.66 -15.13 5.07
CA SER A 167 0.20 -15.04 5.02
C SER A 167 -0.34 -14.36 6.27
N ILE A 168 -1.29 -13.47 6.10
CA ILE A 168 -2.03 -12.85 7.20
C ILE A 168 -3.13 -13.76 7.79
N GLY A 169 -3.16 -15.04 7.38
CA GLY A 169 -4.04 -16.06 7.97
C GLY A 169 -5.43 -16.18 7.35
N TYR A 170 -5.77 -15.36 6.34
CA TYR A 170 -7.03 -15.46 5.59
C TYR A 170 -6.85 -15.11 4.12
N PRO A 171 -7.74 -15.60 3.21
CA PRO A 171 -7.67 -15.29 1.78
C PRO A 171 -7.90 -13.79 1.50
N THR A 172 -7.13 -13.26 0.57
CA THR A 172 -7.22 -11.85 0.12
C THR A 172 -7.41 -11.76 -1.39
N PRO A 173 -8.53 -12.25 -1.95
CA PRO A 173 -8.76 -12.22 -3.39
C PRO A 173 -8.79 -10.75 -3.88
N GLY A 174 -8.18 -10.48 -5.03
CA GLY A 174 -8.09 -9.12 -5.57
C GLY A 174 -7.12 -8.19 -4.83
N SER A 175 -6.24 -8.70 -3.96
CA SER A 175 -5.30 -7.88 -3.21
C SER A 175 -4.15 -7.37 -4.07
N PHE A 176 -3.54 -6.27 -3.64
CA PHE A 176 -2.33 -5.72 -4.25
C PHE A 176 -1.14 -6.68 -4.12
N GLY A 177 -0.98 -7.34 -2.97
CA GLY A 177 0.07 -8.34 -2.76
C GLY A 177 -0.01 -9.48 -3.78
N THR A 178 -1.22 -10.02 -4.02
CA THR A 178 -1.44 -11.02 -5.08
C THR A 178 -1.11 -10.44 -6.46
N TYR A 179 -1.62 -9.25 -6.78
CA TYR A 179 -1.42 -8.60 -8.08
C TYR A 179 0.06 -8.33 -8.39
N CYS A 180 0.77 -7.74 -7.45
CA CYS A 180 2.14 -7.28 -7.62
C CYS A 180 3.15 -8.40 -7.31
N GLY A 181 3.03 -8.99 -6.11
CA GLY A 181 3.99 -9.98 -5.61
C GLY A 181 3.84 -11.35 -6.26
N VAL A 182 2.64 -11.93 -6.19
CA VAL A 182 2.44 -13.31 -6.64
C VAL A 182 2.37 -13.43 -8.17
N GLU A 183 1.58 -12.58 -8.84
CA GLU A 183 1.33 -12.73 -10.28
C GLU A 183 2.37 -12.05 -11.16
N ARG A 184 3.06 -11.00 -10.65
CA ARG A 184 4.10 -10.26 -11.39
C ARG A 184 5.51 -10.52 -10.89
N ASN A 185 5.65 -11.28 -9.80
CA ASN A 185 6.95 -11.60 -9.21
C ASN A 185 7.78 -10.37 -8.82
N ILE A 186 7.12 -9.27 -8.46
CA ILE A 186 7.74 -8.06 -7.94
C ILE A 186 7.79 -8.20 -6.41
N PRO A 187 8.96 -8.09 -5.76
CA PRO A 187 9.04 -8.10 -4.30
C PRO A 187 8.05 -7.12 -3.67
N THR A 188 7.12 -7.60 -2.85
CA THR A 188 6.06 -6.78 -2.26
C THR A 188 6.00 -7.01 -0.77
N ILE A 189 6.04 -5.93 0.01
CA ILE A 189 5.92 -5.92 1.47
C ILE A 189 4.62 -5.22 1.85
N THR A 190 3.83 -5.85 2.67
CA THR A 190 2.75 -5.22 3.42
C THR A 190 3.24 -5.06 4.86
N LEU A 191 3.63 -3.85 5.24
CA LEU A 191 4.09 -3.54 6.58
C LEU A 191 2.89 -3.12 7.44
N GLU A 192 2.46 -4.01 8.29
CA GLU A 192 1.37 -3.81 9.24
C GLU A 192 1.92 -3.21 10.53
N MET A 193 1.70 -1.92 10.74
CA MET A 193 2.25 -1.18 11.87
C MET A 193 1.35 -1.25 13.11
N ASP A 194 1.88 -0.85 14.26
CA ASP A 194 1.10 -0.69 15.50
C ASP A 194 0.22 0.56 15.42
N GLU A 195 -1.10 0.39 15.47
CA GLU A 195 -2.05 1.50 15.50
C GLU A 195 -2.24 2.12 16.89
N THR A 196 -1.78 1.43 17.93
CA THR A 196 -2.02 1.82 19.34
C THR A 196 -0.91 2.68 19.93
N CYS A 197 0.30 2.66 19.33
CA CYS A 197 1.39 3.54 19.76
C CYS A 197 1.24 4.94 19.14
N PRO A 198 1.83 5.98 19.76
CA PRO A 198 1.97 7.27 19.12
C PRO A 198 2.67 7.11 17.75
N VAL A 199 2.16 7.73 16.71
CA VAL A 199 2.73 7.59 15.35
C VAL A 199 4.18 8.11 15.28
N GLU A 200 4.55 9.01 16.18
CA GLU A 200 5.90 9.54 16.34
C GLU A 200 6.92 8.45 16.71
N ASP A 201 6.49 7.41 17.45
CA ASP A 201 7.37 6.30 17.85
C ASP A 201 7.75 5.41 16.65
N LEU A 202 6.97 5.48 15.57
CA LEU A 202 7.24 4.78 14.32
C LEU A 202 8.22 5.53 13.40
N LEU A 203 8.50 6.82 13.63
CA LEU A 203 9.35 7.61 12.73
C LEU A 203 10.75 7.01 12.58
N ALA A 204 11.42 6.72 13.69
CA ALA A 204 12.79 6.21 13.65
C ALA A 204 12.90 4.86 12.90
N PRO A 205 12.15 3.82 13.26
CA PRO A 205 12.25 2.54 12.54
C PRO A 205 11.79 2.64 11.07
N ILE A 206 10.79 3.44 10.74
CA ILE A 206 10.34 3.61 9.35
C ILE A 206 11.38 4.36 8.51
N PHE A 207 12.03 5.39 9.05
CA PHE A 207 13.10 6.10 8.36
C PHE A 207 14.29 5.18 8.11
N GLU A 208 14.70 4.39 9.12
CA GLU A 208 15.75 3.40 8.98
C GLU A 208 15.40 2.34 7.91
N ILE A 209 14.14 1.88 7.87
CA ILE A 209 13.68 0.97 6.81
C ILE A 209 13.87 1.62 5.44
N PHE A 210 13.34 2.84 5.22
CA PHE A 210 13.43 3.51 3.92
C PHE A 210 14.88 3.76 3.49
N ASP A 211 15.78 4.06 4.42
CA ASP A 211 17.21 4.27 4.12
C ASP A 211 17.98 2.96 3.85
N THR A 212 17.50 1.82 4.37
CA THR A 212 18.21 0.53 4.31
C THR A 212 17.82 -0.34 3.11
N ILE A 213 16.61 -0.14 2.56
CA ILE A 213 16.09 -0.93 1.44
C ILE A 213 16.64 -0.51 0.07
N ALA A 214 17.40 0.59 -0.01
CA ALA A 214 18.01 1.15 -1.22
C ALA A 214 19.13 0.28 -1.79
#